data_7c5423ea7e21fa761fa821a84137f011
#
_entry.id   7c5423ea7e21fa761fa821a84137f011
#
_cell.length_a   1.000
_cell.length_b   1.000
_cell.length_c   1.000
_cell.angle_alpha   90.00
_cell.angle_beta   90.00
_cell.angle_gamma   90.00
#
_symmetry.space_group_name_H-M   'P 1'
#
loop_
_entity.id
_entity.type
_entity.pdbx_description
1 polymer ?
#
loop_
_entity_poly.entity_id
_entity_poly.type
_entity_poly.pdbx_seq_one_letter_code
_entity_poly.pdbx_strand_id
1 'polypeptide(L)'
;MISIIIPTRNEEKIIASTLANFKDKMALPHELIVTDGASTDKTVEIARTLADKIAAHTGPERQTIAGGRNAGAALATGEFLVFMDADCSLLDPDSFFKLAINDFDDDTKLVALTGWLRVLPQFETFADKIIFNAQDAWMMFLNNVLHYGVSPGGEFQMMRADVFRKIGGFNERLVAAEDIELFGRLGKEGRIRLDPRLKVFHTGRRAHKIGWPRLLSQWFLNTVWMLLFKRAYVKEWKVIR
;
A
#
# COMPACT_ATOMS: atom_id res chain seq x y z
N MET A 1 -6.93 -9.62 14.79
CA MET A 1 -6.30 -8.27 14.95
C MET A 1 -5.59 -7.88 13.66
N ILE A 2 -5.60 -6.59 13.31
CA ILE A 2 -5.00 -6.03 12.09
C ILE A 2 -3.80 -5.15 12.47
N SER A 3 -2.67 -5.27 11.76
CA SER A 3 -1.55 -4.34 11.87
C SER A 3 -1.53 -3.43 10.64
N ILE A 4 -1.79 -2.14 10.82
CA ILE A 4 -1.80 -1.13 9.76
C ILE A 4 -0.43 -0.45 9.75
N ILE A 5 0.29 -0.65 8.65
CA ILE A 5 1.67 -0.19 8.46
C ILE A 5 1.67 0.96 7.45
N ILE A 6 2.12 2.12 7.89
CA ILE A 6 2.09 3.37 7.11
C ILE A 6 3.53 3.85 6.91
N PRO A 7 4.12 3.61 5.71
CA PRO A 7 5.42 4.17 5.38
C PRO A 7 5.33 5.68 5.17
N THR A 8 6.23 6.42 5.81
CA THR A 8 6.24 7.88 5.76
C THR A 8 7.63 8.44 5.41
N ARG A 9 7.62 9.60 4.77
CA ARG A 9 8.81 10.45 4.65
C ARG A 9 8.39 11.87 4.32
N ASN A 10 8.58 12.81 5.26
CA ASN A 10 8.18 14.22 5.14
C ASN A 10 6.67 14.39 4.85
N GLU A 11 5.83 13.84 5.73
CA GLU A 11 4.36 13.86 5.63
C GLU A 11 3.72 14.66 6.79
N GLU A 12 4.42 15.63 7.38
CA GLU A 12 3.94 16.41 8.54
C GLU A 12 2.54 17.01 8.33
N LYS A 13 2.17 17.34 7.07
CA LYS A 13 0.90 17.99 6.75
C LYS A 13 -0.30 17.04 6.80
N ILE A 14 -0.07 15.73 6.65
CA ILE A 14 -1.17 14.76 6.46
C ILE A 14 -1.15 13.63 7.47
N ILE A 15 0.01 13.29 8.04
CA ILE A 15 0.14 12.10 8.91
C ILE A 15 -0.82 12.11 10.10
N ALA A 16 -1.08 13.27 10.70
CA ALA A 16 -2.03 13.39 11.81
C ALA A 16 -3.45 12.96 11.40
N SER A 17 -3.94 13.48 10.26
CA SER A 17 -5.29 13.15 9.77
C SER A 17 -5.39 11.71 9.31
N THR A 18 -4.32 11.15 8.75
CA THR A 18 -4.27 9.74 8.34
C THR A 18 -4.38 8.82 9.54
N LEU A 19 -3.60 9.04 10.59
CA LEU A 19 -3.64 8.20 11.79
C LEU A 19 -4.96 8.37 12.57
N ALA A 20 -5.47 9.60 12.69
CA ALA A 20 -6.76 9.87 13.34
C ALA A 20 -7.92 9.19 12.60
N ASN A 21 -7.84 9.03 11.28
CA ASN A 21 -8.88 8.31 10.50
C ASN A 21 -9.09 6.89 11.00
N PHE A 22 -8.03 6.20 11.45
CA PHE A 22 -8.13 4.86 12.04
C PHE A 22 -8.44 4.92 13.53
N LYS A 23 -7.66 5.66 14.30
CA LYS A 23 -7.76 5.71 15.76
C LYS A 23 -9.14 6.09 16.26
N ASP A 24 -9.78 7.07 15.61
CA ASP A 24 -11.07 7.62 16.06
C ASP A 24 -12.28 6.89 15.48
N LYS A 25 -12.12 6.15 14.36
CA LYS A 25 -13.25 5.57 13.62
C LYS A 25 -13.24 4.05 13.52
N MET A 26 -12.27 3.39 14.09
CA MET A 26 -12.12 1.95 13.97
C MET A 26 -12.27 1.27 15.34
N ALA A 27 -13.35 0.52 15.52
CA ALA A 27 -13.63 -0.27 16.72
C ALA A 27 -12.99 -1.67 16.69
N LEU A 28 -12.69 -2.19 15.48
CA LEU A 28 -11.98 -3.46 15.33
C LEU A 28 -10.62 -3.43 16.00
N PRO A 29 -10.18 -4.52 16.67
CA PRO A 29 -8.84 -4.62 17.24
C PRO A 29 -7.76 -4.41 16.18
N HIS A 30 -6.98 -3.35 16.33
CA HIS A 30 -5.92 -2.99 15.40
C HIS A 30 -4.74 -2.35 16.12
N GLU A 31 -3.63 -2.23 15.44
CA GLU A 31 -2.46 -1.45 15.83
C GLU A 31 -1.99 -0.60 14.65
N LEU A 32 -1.54 0.62 14.93
CA LEU A 32 -1.00 1.57 13.96
C LEU A 32 0.52 1.59 14.07
N ILE A 33 1.20 1.23 12.98
CA ILE A 33 2.66 1.19 12.90
C ILE A 33 3.12 2.18 11.84
N VAL A 34 3.85 3.20 12.25
CA VAL A 34 4.46 4.15 11.30
C VAL A 34 5.90 3.76 11.06
N THR A 35 6.30 3.71 9.79
CA THR A 35 7.71 3.53 9.42
C THR A 35 8.21 4.79 8.75
N ASP A 36 9.26 5.38 9.32
CA ASP A 36 9.78 6.66 8.85
C ASP A 36 11.11 6.50 8.13
N GLY A 37 11.13 6.90 6.86
CA GLY A 37 12.29 6.84 5.97
C GLY A 37 13.24 8.05 6.11
N ALA A 38 13.60 8.43 7.35
CA ALA A 38 14.43 9.57 7.71
C ALA A 38 13.79 10.92 7.29
N SER A 39 12.63 11.23 7.85
CA SER A 39 11.99 12.55 7.71
C SER A 39 12.81 13.65 8.37
N THR A 40 12.79 14.83 7.74
CA THR A 40 13.49 16.04 8.23
C THR A 40 12.52 17.11 8.76
N ASP A 41 11.22 16.83 8.66
CA ASP A 41 10.12 17.64 9.16
C ASP A 41 9.54 17.05 10.47
N LYS A 42 8.37 17.54 10.90
CA LYS A 42 7.71 17.09 12.14
C LYS A 42 6.97 15.74 12.02
N THR A 43 7.13 14.98 10.94
CA THR A 43 6.42 13.72 10.71
C THR A 43 6.52 12.77 11.90
N VAL A 44 7.75 12.49 12.37
CA VAL A 44 8.00 11.53 13.46
C VAL A 44 7.45 12.05 14.79
N GLU A 45 7.60 13.36 15.07
CA GLU A 45 7.06 13.99 16.27
C GLU A 45 5.54 13.80 16.35
N ILE A 46 4.84 14.11 15.25
CA ILE A 46 3.38 13.97 15.16
C ILE A 46 2.97 12.49 15.26
N ALA A 47 3.65 11.60 14.53
CA ALA A 47 3.33 10.18 14.53
C ALA A 47 3.43 9.55 15.94
N ARG A 48 4.40 9.97 16.76
CA ARG A 48 4.56 9.48 18.15
C ARG A 48 3.36 9.72 19.05
N THR A 49 2.52 10.67 18.75
CA THR A 49 1.32 10.97 19.55
C THR A 49 0.11 10.10 19.20
N LEU A 50 0.13 9.46 18.03
CA LEU A 50 -1.03 8.79 17.46
C LEU A 50 -0.79 7.31 17.13
N ALA A 51 0.43 6.94 16.74
CA ALA A 51 0.78 5.55 16.40
C ALA A 51 1.12 4.73 17.66
N ASP A 52 0.84 3.43 17.60
CA ASP A 52 1.20 2.50 18.68
C ASP A 52 2.68 2.11 18.62
N LYS A 53 3.25 2.05 17.41
CA LYS A 53 4.66 1.70 17.19
C LYS A 53 5.26 2.55 16.08
N ILE A 54 6.57 2.83 16.20
CA ILE A 54 7.34 3.55 15.18
C ILE A 54 8.64 2.84 14.89
N ALA A 55 8.92 2.61 13.59
CA ALA A 55 10.22 2.18 13.09
C ALA A 55 10.87 3.33 12.33
N ALA A 56 11.68 4.14 13.01
CA ALA A 56 12.43 5.22 12.37
C ALA A 56 13.75 4.69 11.78
N HIS A 57 13.98 4.98 10.51
CA HIS A 57 15.26 4.64 9.86
C HIS A 57 16.37 5.55 10.33
N THR A 58 17.45 4.97 10.83
CA THR A 58 18.63 5.69 11.35
C THR A 58 19.91 5.41 10.57
N GLY A 59 19.81 4.59 9.51
CA GLY A 59 20.97 4.24 8.68
C GLY A 59 21.43 5.40 7.78
N PRO A 60 22.71 5.38 7.34
CA PRO A 60 23.26 6.42 6.47
C PRO A 60 22.69 6.38 5.05
N GLU A 61 22.21 5.21 4.61
CA GLU A 61 21.64 5.03 3.29
C GLU A 61 20.13 5.35 3.27
N ARG A 62 19.65 5.75 2.13
CA ARG A 62 18.22 6.00 1.95
C ARG A 62 17.45 4.69 2.04
N GLN A 63 16.50 4.61 2.96
CA GLN A 63 15.58 3.49 3.05
C GLN A 63 14.65 3.42 1.83
N THR A 64 14.50 2.24 1.23
CA THR A 64 13.50 1.99 0.19
C THR A 64 12.10 1.89 0.82
N ILE A 65 11.05 2.07 0.02
CA ILE A 65 9.66 1.83 0.46
C ILE A 65 9.51 0.38 0.94
N ALA A 66 10.08 -0.57 0.21
CA ALA A 66 10.13 -1.98 0.57
C ALA A 66 10.75 -2.21 1.95
N GLY A 67 11.93 -1.61 2.21
CA GLY A 67 12.60 -1.69 3.51
C GLY A 67 11.79 -1.08 4.64
N GLY A 68 11.13 0.05 4.39
CA GLY A 68 10.20 0.67 5.35
C GLY A 68 9.03 -0.24 5.68
N ARG A 69 8.36 -0.81 4.68
CA ARG A 69 7.25 -1.75 4.87
C ARG A 69 7.68 -3.01 5.63
N ASN A 70 8.85 -3.58 5.32
CA ASN A 70 9.39 -4.72 6.06
C ASN A 70 9.70 -4.37 7.52
N ALA A 71 10.30 -3.21 7.78
CA ALA A 71 10.56 -2.75 9.15
C ALA A 71 9.26 -2.63 9.97
N GLY A 72 8.19 -2.14 9.37
CA GLY A 72 6.87 -2.11 10.00
C GLY A 72 6.30 -3.51 10.24
N ALA A 73 6.39 -4.38 9.25
CA ALA A 73 5.93 -5.77 9.36
C ALA A 73 6.67 -6.57 10.44
N ALA A 74 7.94 -6.24 10.70
CA ALA A 74 8.72 -6.85 11.78
C ALA A 74 8.19 -6.48 13.19
N LEU A 75 7.55 -5.31 13.33
CA LEU A 75 6.91 -4.88 14.58
C LEU A 75 5.47 -5.36 14.73
N ALA A 76 4.87 -5.85 13.62
CA ALA A 76 3.47 -6.21 13.54
C ALA A 76 3.15 -7.51 14.28
N THR A 77 2.07 -7.49 15.06
CA THR A 77 1.58 -8.64 15.84
C THR A 77 0.22 -9.17 15.34
N GLY A 78 -0.41 -8.47 14.39
CA GLY A 78 -1.69 -8.86 13.82
C GLY A 78 -1.61 -10.10 12.93
N GLU A 79 -2.77 -10.73 12.77
CA GLU A 79 -2.99 -11.83 11.83
C GLU A 79 -2.98 -11.34 10.38
N PHE A 80 -3.44 -10.11 10.18
CA PHE A 80 -3.42 -9.45 8.89
C PHE A 80 -2.48 -8.25 8.92
N LEU A 81 -1.63 -8.14 7.90
CA LEU A 81 -0.82 -6.96 7.62
C LEU A 81 -1.53 -6.10 6.58
N VAL A 82 -1.65 -4.83 6.88
CA VAL A 82 -2.16 -3.82 5.95
C VAL A 82 -1.06 -2.81 5.68
N PHE A 83 -0.65 -2.69 4.43
CA PHE A 83 0.25 -1.62 3.98
C PHE A 83 -0.58 -0.56 3.29
N MET A 84 -0.46 0.67 3.75
CA MET A 84 -1.25 1.80 3.26
C MET A 84 -0.40 3.06 3.21
N ASP A 85 -0.42 3.76 2.08
CA ASP A 85 0.35 5.01 1.94
C ASP A 85 -0.22 6.13 2.82
N ALA A 86 0.66 7.04 3.27
CA ALA A 86 0.30 8.10 4.21
C ALA A 86 -0.75 9.09 3.67
N ASP A 87 -0.92 9.20 2.35
CA ASP A 87 -1.92 10.06 1.71
C ASP A 87 -3.22 9.35 1.33
N CYS A 88 -3.41 8.14 1.85
CA CYS A 88 -4.63 7.38 1.68
C CYS A 88 -5.60 7.56 2.84
N SER A 89 -6.89 7.42 2.55
CA SER A 89 -7.98 7.50 3.53
C SER A 89 -9.12 6.55 3.19
N LEU A 90 -9.86 6.15 4.22
CA LEU A 90 -11.07 5.35 4.12
C LEU A 90 -12.25 6.18 4.67
N LEU A 91 -13.41 6.10 4.02
CA LEU A 91 -14.60 6.81 4.50
C LEU A 91 -15.09 6.26 5.84
N ASP A 92 -15.18 4.96 5.93
CA ASP A 92 -15.56 4.21 7.12
C ASP A 92 -14.58 3.05 7.31
N PRO A 93 -13.48 3.25 8.05
CA PRO A 93 -12.47 2.22 8.26
C PRO A 93 -13.01 0.96 8.93
N ASP A 94 -13.93 1.08 9.88
CA ASP A 94 -14.47 -0.05 10.63
C ASP A 94 -15.27 -0.99 9.71
N SER A 95 -16.22 -0.45 8.94
CA SER A 95 -16.98 -1.22 7.95
C SER A 95 -16.11 -1.77 6.83
N PHE A 96 -15.10 -1.00 6.39
CA PHE A 96 -14.15 -1.41 5.37
C PHE A 96 -13.37 -2.67 5.79
N PHE A 97 -12.80 -2.66 7.00
CA PHE A 97 -12.02 -3.81 7.47
C PHE A 97 -12.88 -5.00 7.90
N LYS A 98 -14.11 -4.78 8.38
CA LYS A 98 -15.07 -5.89 8.58
C LYS A 98 -15.34 -6.62 7.28
N LEU A 99 -15.59 -5.88 6.20
CA LEU A 99 -15.81 -6.45 4.88
C LEU A 99 -14.56 -7.19 4.36
N ALA A 100 -13.38 -6.59 4.52
CA ALA A 100 -12.12 -7.21 4.13
C ALA A 100 -11.84 -8.52 4.89
N ILE A 101 -12.09 -8.56 6.21
CA ILE A 101 -11.93 -9.79 7.01
C ILE A 101 -12.92 -10.86 6.54
N ASN A 102 -14.19 -10.51 6.31
CA ASN A 102 -15.18 -11.46 5.80
C ASN A 102 -14.75 -12.10 4.48
N ASP A 103 -14.10 -11.35 3.58
CA ASP A 103 -13.55 -11.92 2.34
C ASP A 103 -12.49 -13.00 2.61
N PHE A 104 -11.64 -12.83 3.65
CA PHE A 104 -10.66 -13.83 4.07
C PHE A 104 -11.29 -15.03 4.78
N ASP A 105 -12.38 -14.82 5.50
CA ASP A 105 -13.11 -15.88 6.20
C ASP A 105 -13.91 -16.74 5.20
N ASP A 106 -14.51 -16.11 4.19
CA ASP A 106 -15.28 -16.76 3.13
C ASP A 106 -14.40 -17.57 2.16
N ASP A 107 -13.14 -17.18 1.99
CA ASP A 107 -12.18 -17.88 1.11
C ASP A 107 -10.87 -18.16 1.84
N THR A 108 -10.74 -19.36 2.39
CA THR A 108 -9.54 -19.80 3.12
C THR A 108 -8.28 -19.86 2.24
N LYS A 109 -8.42 -19.86 0.90
CA LYS A 109 -7.30 -19.77 -0.04
C LYS A 109 -6.89 -18.34 -0.35
N LEU A 110 -7.64 -17.35 0.14
CA LEU A 110 -7.31 -15.95 -0.06
C LEU A 110 -6.11 -15.59 0.82
N VAL A 111 -5.02 -15.15 0.20
CA VAL A 111 -3.78 -14.76 0.90
C VAL A 111 -3.55 -13.26 0.88
N ALA A 112 -4.09 -12.55 -0.11
CA ALA A 112 -4.00 -11.10 -0.20
C ALA A 112 -5.25 -10.49 -0.84
N LEU A 113 -5.54 -9.24 -0.45
CA LEU A 113 -6.69 -8.46 -0.86
C LEU A 113 -6.24 -7.03 -1.18
N THR A 114 -6.79 -6.47 -2.25
CA THR A 114 -6.66 -5.05 -2.60
C THR A 114 -8.02 -4.41 -2.79
N GLY A 115 -8.06 -3.09 -2.76
CA GLY A 115 -9.28 -2.31 -2.95
C GLY A 115 -9.33 -1.59 -4.29
N TRP A 116 -10.45 -0.93 -4.54
CA TRP A 116 -10.70 -0.08 -5.70
C TRP A 116 -10.17 1.32 -5.42
N LEU A 117 -9.20 1.77 -6.20
CA LEU A 117 -8.54 3.05 -6.00
C LEU A 117 -9.38 4.22 -6.53
N ARG A 118 -9.41 5.30 -5.77
CA ARG A 118 -10.09 6.55 -6.11
C ARG A 118 -9.23 7.75 -5.71
N VAL A 119 -9.24 8.76 -6.54
CA VAL A 119 -8.77 10.07 -6.08
C VAL A 119 -9.87 10.71 -5.24
N LEU A 120 -9.48 11.44 -4.20
CA LEU A 120 -10.42 12.19 -3.36
C LEU A 120 -11.29 13.11 -4.23
N PRO A 121 -12.63 13.16 -4.03
CA PRO A 121 -13.56 13.86 -4.93
C PRO A 121 -13.19 15.31 -5.22
N GLN A 122 -12.62 16.03 -4.24
CA GLN A 122 -12.19 17.42 -4.42
C GLN A 122 -10.98 17.59 -5.33
N PHE A 123 -10.24 16.51 -5.63
CA PHE A 123 -9.05 16.53 -6.48
C PHE A 123 -9.23 15.68 -7.75
N GLU A 124 -10.26 14.83 -7.82
CA GLU A 124 -10.46 13.88 -8.91
C GLU A 124 -10.69 14.58 -10.24
N THR A 125 -9.84 14.33 -11.20
CA THR A 125 -10.01 14.75 -12.59
C THR A 125 -10.73 13.67 -13.41
N PHE A 126 -11.25 14.04 -14.60
CA PHE A 126 -11.84 13.09 -15.51
C PHE A 126 -10.84 12.00 -15.97
N ALA A 127 -9.58 12.38 -16.17
CA ALA A 127 -8.51 11.44 -16.51
C ALA A 127 -8.25 10.44 -15.39
N ASP A 128 -8.20 10.89 -14.14
CA ASP A 128 -8.04 10.02 -12.97
C ASP A 128 -9.13 8.95 -12.94
N LYS A 129 -10.38 9.39 -13.10
CA LYS A 129 -11.54 8.51 -13.08
C LYS A 129 -11.48 7.43 -14.17
N ILE A 130 -11.08 7.78 -15.38
CA ILE A 130 -10.97 6.80 -16.47
C ILE A 130 -9.81 5.84 -16.19
N ILE A 131 -8.63 6.37 -15.86
CA ILE A 131 -7.41 5.56 -15.77
C ILE A 131 -7.49 4.61 -14.57
N PHE A 132 -7.87 5.09 -13.40
CA PHE A 132 -8.00 4.21 -12.22
C PHE A 132 -9.11 3.17 -12.41
N ASN A 133 -10.27 3.54 -12.99
CA ASN A 133 -11.32 2.56 -13.28
C ASN A 133 -10.85 1.48 -14.26
N ALA A 134 -10.15 1.86 -15.33
CA ALA A 134 -9.63 0.90 -16.30
C ALA A 134 -8.55 0.00 -15.68
N GLN A 135 -7.63 0.59 -14.88
CA GLN A 135 -6.61 -0.14 -14.15
C GLN A 135 -7.23 -1.17 -13.19
N ASP A 136 -8.13 -0.73 -12.32
CA ASP A 136 -8.72 -1.59 -11.30
C ASP A 136 -9.59 -2.69 -11.92
N ALA A 137 -10.37 -2.39 -12.98
CA ALA A 137 -11.12 -3.40 -13.70
C ALA A 137 -10.20 -4.44 -14.35
N TRP A 138 -9.07 -4.01 -14.92
CA TRP A 138 -8.07 -4.92 -15.47
C TRP A 138 -7.41 -5.78 -14.40
N MET A 139 -7.00 -5.18 -13.27
CA MET A 139 -6.41 -5.91 -12.15
C MET A 139 -7.41 -6.87 -11.50
N MET A 140 -8.68 -6.47 -11.39
CA MET A 140 -9.76 -7.33 -10.92
C MET A 140 -9.92 -8.55 -11.84
N PHE A 141 -9.90 -8.37 -13.15
CA PHE A 141 -9.96 -9.47 -14.10
C PHE A 141 -8.75 -10.41 -13.94
N LEU A 142 -7.53 -9.86 -13.85
CA LEU A 142 -6.33 -10.66 -13.68
C LEU A 142 -6.31 -11.45 -12.36
N ASN A 143 -6.75 -10.85 -11.26
CA ASN A 143 -6.73 -11.49 -9.95
C ASN A 143 -7.93 -12.43 -9.71
N ASN A 144 -9.15 -11.94 -9.98
CA ASN A 144 -10.36 -12.66 -9.58
C ASN A 144 -10.76 -13.75 -10.59
N VAL A 145 -10.36 -13.60 -11.86
CA VAL A 145 -10.70 -14.56 -12.93
C VAL A 145 -9.50 -15.41 -13.31
N LEU A 146 -8.35 -14.78 -13.58
CA LEU A 146 -7.15 -15.49 -14.06
C LEU A 146 -6.20 -15.91 -12.94
N HIS A 147 -6.36 -15.40 -11.72
CA HIS A 147 -5.53 -15.69 -10.54
C HIS A 147 -4.03 -15.43 -10.73
N TYR A 148 -3.68 -14.36 -11.48
CA TYR A 148 -2.28 -14.02 -11.80
C TYR A 148 -1.49 -13.44 -10.64
N GLY A 149 -2.13 -12.90 -9.62
CA GLY A 149 -1.44 -12.27 -8.50
C GLY A 149 -0.76 -10.96 -8.89
N VAL A 150 -1.56 -9.93 -9.20
CA VAL A 150 -1.07 -8.59 -9.53
C VAL A 150 -1.54 -7.56 -8.50
N SER A 151 -0.70 -6.55 -8.24
CA SER A 151 -1.06 -5.41 -7.37
C SER A 151 -1.47 -4.21 -8.22
N PRO A 152 -2.56 -3.49 -7.89
CA PRO A 152 -2.91 -2.23 -8.54
C PRO A 152 -1.99 -1.08 -8.12
N GLY A 153 -1.29 -1.19 -6.99
CA GLY A 153 -0.38 -0.18 -6.45
C GLY A 153 -0.08 -0.41 -4.97
N GLY A 154 0.69 0.51 -4.40
CA GLY A 154 1.10 0.50 -3.00
C GLY A 154 0.11 1.16 -2.04
N GLU A 155 -0.96 1.78 -2.56
CA GLU A 155 -1.91 2.59 -1.81
C GLU A 155 -2.66 1.79 -0.75
N PHE A 156 -3.01 0.54 -1.07
CA PHE A 156 -3.65 -0.38 -0.13
C PHE A 156 -3.37 -1.83 -0.48
N GLN A 157 -2.82 -2.56 0.47
CA GLN A 157 -2.53 -3.99 0.36
C GLN A 157 -2.82 -4.64 1.71
N MET A 158 -3.72 -5.62 1.76
CA MET A 158 -3.99 -6.42 2.95
C MET A 158 -3.64 -7.88 2.67
N MET A 159 -2.96 -8.54 3.61
CA MET A 159 -2.52 -9.93 3.43
C MET A 159 -2.39 -10.68 4.74
N ARG A 160 -2.43 -12.01 4.68
CA ARG A 160 -2.15 -12.86 5.82
C ARG A 160 -0.70 -12.72 6.27
N ALA A 161 -0.48 -12.45 7.55
CA ALA A 161 0.84 -12.17 8.11
C ALA A 161 1.78 -13.39 8.04
N ASP A 162 1.25 -14.59 8.24
CA ASP A 162 2.00 -15.85 8.14
C ASP A 162 2.52 -16.09 6.71
N VAL A 163 1.68 -15.86 5.70
CA VAL A 163 2.06 -15.99 4.29
C VAL A 163 3.11 -14.94 3.91
N PHE A 164 2.93 -13.67 4.34
CA PHE A 164 3.92 -12.62 4.11
C PHE A 164 5.29 -12.98 4.70
N ARG A 165 5.31 -13.47 5.94
CA ARG A 165 6.56 -13.91 6.61
C ARG A 165 7.17 -15.12 5.92
N LYS A 166 6.35 -16.11 5.53
CA LYS A 166 6.79 -17.31 4.81
C LYS A 166 7.54 -16.99 3.52
N ILE A 167 7.06 -16.01 2.74
CA ILE A 167 7.69 -15.62 1.48
C ILE A 167 8.83 -14.60 1.64
N GLY A 168 9.15 -14.18 2.87
CA GLY A 168 10.26 -13.28 3.17
C GLY A 168 10.00 -11.80 2.94
N GLY A 169 8.72 -11.36 2.89
CA GLY A 169 8.35 -9.96 2.78
C GLY A 169 8.65 -9.31 1.43
N PHE A 170 8.77 -7.98 1.42
CA PHE A 170 9.13 -7.21 0.22
C PHE A 170 10.61 -7.39 -0.15
N ASN A 171 10.90 -7.37 -1.45
CA ASN A 171 12.28 -7.35 -1.94
C ASN A 171 12.88 -5.93 -1.81
N GLU A 172 13.71 -5.71 -0.79
CA GLU A 172 14.29 -4.40 -0.47
C GLU A 172 15.28 -3.86 -1.52
N ARG A 173 15.74 -4.72 -2.45
CA ARG A 173 16.59 -4.30 -3.58
C ARG A 173 15.83 -3.52 -4.65
N LEU A 174 14.48 -3.57 -4.60
CA LEU A 174 13.63 -2.86 -5.54
C LEU A 174 13.29 -1.47 -4.99
N VAL A 175 13.60 -0.44 -5.77
CA VAL A 175 13.24 0.94 -5.47
C VAL A 175 11.89 1.34 -6.05
N ALA A 176 11.32 0.49 -6.91
CA ALA A 176 9.98 0.59 -7.52
C ALA A 176 9.54 -0.79 -8.00
N ALA A 177 8.22 -1.01 -8.17
CA ALA A 177 7.59 -2.27 -8.55
C ALA A 177 7.80 -3.41 -7.53
N GLU A 178 8.11 -3.07 -6.28
CA GLU A 178 8.22 -3.99 -5.16
C GLU A 178 6.89 -4.68 -4.83
N ASP A 179 5.79 -3.97 -5.08
CA ASP A 179 4.41 -4.44 -4.93
C ASP A 179 4.06 -5.50 -5.97
N ILE A 180 4.40 -5.26 -7.24
CA ILE A 180 4.17 -6.22 -8.34
C ILE A 180 4.98 -7.50 -8.09
N GLU A 181 6.22 -7.37 -7.65
CA GLU A 181 7.09 -8.51 -7.33
C GLU A 181 6.53 -9.33 -6.15
N LEU A 182 6.11 -8.64 -5.07
CA LEU A 182 5.51 -9.28 -3.89
C LEU A 182 4.24 -10.06 -4.27
N PHE A 183 3.32 -9.42 -4.99
CA PHE A 183 2.05 -10.03 -5.38
C PHE A 183 2.25 -11.22 -6.31
N GLY A 184 3.24 -11.18 -7.19
CA GLY A 184 3.64 -12.33 -8.01
C GLY A 184 4.13 -13.54 -7.18
N ARG A 185 4.73 -13.30 -5.97
CA ARG A 185 5.08 -14.38 -5.02
C ARG A 185 3.88 -14.82 -4.20
N LEU A 186 3.04 -13.88 -3.72
CA LEU A 186 1.80 -14.20 -2.99
C LEU A 186 0.84 -15.04 -3.82
N GLY A 187 0.71 -14.76 -5.12
CA GLY A 187 -0.15 -15.52 -6.04
C GLY A 187 0.24 -16.99 -6.23
N LYS A 188 1.47 -17.37 -5.84
CA LYS A 188 1.91 -18.78 -5.81
C LYS A 188 1.51 -19.50 -4.53
N GLU A 189 1.22 -18.75 -3.47
CA GLU A 189 0.81 -19.29 -2.16
C GLU A 189 -0.71 -19.42 -2.04
N GLY A 190 -1.47 -18.63 -2.79
CA GLY A 190 -2.92 -18.66 -2.74
C GLY A 190 -3.57 -17.64 -3.67
N ARG A 191 -4.85 -17.38 -3.42
CA ARG A 191 -5.63 -16.44 -4.21
C ARG A 191 -5.36 -15.01 -3.79
N ILE A 192 -5.40 -14.11 -4.77
CA ILE A 192 -5.41 -12.67 -4.58
C ILE A 192 -6.73 -12.14 -5.12
N ARG A 193 -7.37 -11.22 -4.41
CA ARG A 193 -8.63 -10.60 -4.82
C ARG A 193 -8.50 -9.09 -4.86
N LEU A 194 -9.11 -8.45 -5.85
CA LEU A 194 -9.45 -7.05 -5.83
C LEU A 194 -10.96 -6.96 -5.59
N ASP A 195 -11.35 -6.35 -4.45
CA ASP A 195 -12.76 -6.16 -4.13
C ASP A 195 -13.19 -4.72 -4.43
N PRO A 196 -14.11 -4.50 -5.40
CA PRO A 196 -14.57 -3.17 -5.77
C PRO A 196 -15.45 -2.50 -4.69
N ARG A 197 -15.89 -3.23 -3.67
CA ARG A 197 -16.61 -2.68 -2.52
C ARG A 197 -15.67 -1.94 -1.57
N LEU A 198 -14.38 -2.32 -1.53
CA LEU A 198 -13.33 -1.73 -0.72
C LEU A 198 -12.75 -0.50 -1.42
N LYS A 199 -13.34 0.67 -1.23
CA LYS A 199 -12.90 1.91 -1.88
C LYS A 199 -11.82 2.60 -1.05
N VAL A 200 -10.67 2.80 -1.66
CA VAL A 200 -9.51 3.48 -1.07
C VAL A 200 -9.31 4.82 -1.77
N PHE A 201 -9.29 5.89 -1.00
CA PHE A 201 -9.12 7.25 -1.51
C PHE A 201 -7.68 7.74 -1.29
N HIS A 202 -7.11 8.39 -2.30
CA HIS A 202 -5.80 9.01 -2.22
C HIS A 202 -5.79 10.40 -2.88
N THR A 203 -4.71 11.14 -2.72
CA THR A 203 -4.66 12.53 -3.21
C THR A 203 -4.47 12.68 -4.71
N GLY A 204 -4.03 11.64 -5.42
CA GLY A 204 -3.68 11.71 -6.84
C GLY A 204 -2.44 12.56 -7.15
N ARG A 205 -1.73 13.05 -6.12
CA ARG A 205 -0.65 14.05 -6.22
C ARG A 205 0.43 13.72 -7.24
N ARG A 206 0.76 12.43 -7.39
CA ARG A 206 1.81 12.02 -8.35
C ARG A 206 1.36 12.24 -9.79
N ALA A 207 0.15 11.78 -10.14
CA ALA A 207 -0.40 11.96 -11.48
C ALA A 207 -0.57 13.45 -11.82
N HIS A 208 -1.07 14.24 -10.87
CA HIS A 208 -1.29 15.67 -11.07
C HIS A 208 0.01 16.47 -11.22
N LYS A 209 1.11 16.04 -10.56
CA LYS A 209 2.38 16.76 -10.61
C LYS A 209 3.23 16.42 -11.84
N ILE A 210 3.26 15.15 -12.27
CA ILE A 210 4.12 14.72 -13.39
C ILE A 210 3.36 14.44 -14.69
N GLY A 211 2.04 14.38 -14.64
CA GLY A 211 1.14 14.10 -15.76
C GLY A 211 0.97 12.60 -16.04
N TRP A 212 -0.22 12.22 -16.46
CA TRP A 212 -0.59 10.83 -16.73
C TRP A 212 0.30 10.14 -17.78
N PRO A 213 0.62 10.73 -18.95
CA PRO A 213 1.44 10.04 -19.95
C PRO A 213 2.80 9.61 -19.40
N ARG A 214 3.43 10.50 -18.62
CA ARG A 214 4.73 10.21 -18.01
C ARG A 214 4.62 9.17 -16.89
N LEU A 215 3.57 9.24 -16.06
CA LEU A 215 3.35 8.27 -14.99
C LEU A 215 3.10 6.87 -15.55
N LEU A 216 2.22 6.74 -16.55
CA LEU A 216 1.93 5.47 -17.21
C LEU A 216 3.16 4.87 -17.87
N SER A 217 3.99 5.69 -18.54
CA SER A 217 5.24 5.21 -19.12
C SER A 217 6.23 4.72 -18.05
N GLN A 218 6.32 5.40 -16.90
CA GLN A 218 7.15 4.96 -15.78
C GLN A 218 6.65 3.63 -15.18
N TRP A 219 5.35 3.48 -14.98
CA TRP A 219 4.77 2.23 -14.49
C TRP A 219 5.03 1.07 -15.45
N PHE A 220 4.76 1.28 -16.74
CA PHE A 220 5.00 0.28 -17.77
C PHE A 220 6.47 -0.15 -17.82
N LEU A 221 7.41 0.81 -17.90
CA LEU A 221 8.84 0.51 -17.96
C LEU A 221 9.34 -0.19 -16.69
N ASN A 222 8.91 0.24 -15.50
CA ASN A 222 9.29 -0.43 -14.26
C ASN A 222 8.74 -1.87 -14.20
N THR A 223 7.48 -2.07 -14.62
CA THR A 223 6.85 -3.41 -14.65
C THR A 223 7.59 -4.34 -15.60
N VAL A 224 7.81 -3.92 -16.85
CA VAL A 224 8.52 -4.72 -17.85
C VAL A 224 9.94 -5.03 -17.39
N TRP A 225 10.66 -4.02 -16.89
CA TRP A 225 12.03 -4.21 -16.43
C TRP A 225 12.15 -5.15 -15.23
N MET A 226 11.21 -5.01 -14.28
CA MET A 226 11.14 -5.92 -13.13
C MET A 226 10.84 -7.37 -13.59
N LEU A 227 9.91 -7.56 -14.52
CA LEU A 227 9.57 -8.90 -15.01
C LEU A 227 10.74 -9.58 -15.71
N LEU A 228 11.48 -8.82 -16.54
CA LEU A 228 12.58 -9.37 -17.36
C LEU A 228 13.90 -9.50 -16.57
N PHE A 229 14.23 -8.50 -15.75
CA PHE A 229 15.56 -8.39 -15.13
C PHE A 229 15.56 -8.49 -13.60
N LYS A 230 14.38 -8.60 -12.97
CA LYS A 230 14.20 -8.62 -11.51
C LYS A 230 14.80 -7.38 -10.81
N ARG A 231 14.77 -6.24 -11.49
CA ARG A 231 15.29 -4.93 -11.04
C ARG A 231 14.32 -3.82 -11.42
N ALA A 232 14.34 -2.72 -10.68
CA ALA A 232 13.62 -1.52 -11.08
C ALA A 232 14.30 -0.86 -12.28
N TYR A 233 13.51 -0.28 -13.19
CA TYR A 233 14.01 0.55 -14.29
C TYR A 233 14.61 1.86 -13.78
N VAL A 234 13.90 2.51 -12.85
CA VAL A 234 14.36 3.75 -12.20
C VAL A 234 15.37 3.44 -11.11
N LYS A 235 16.40 4.29 -10.99
CA LYS A 235 17.40 4.20 -9.91
C LYS A 235 16.88 4.75 -8.58
N GLU A 236 15.87 5.59 -8.63
CA GLU A 236 15.28 6.24 -7.46
C GLU A 236 13.79 6.52 -7.71
N TRP A 237 12.95 6.18 -6.74
CA TRP A 237 11.56 6.60 -6.71
C TRP A 237 11.46 7.96 -5.99
N LYS A 238 11.28 9.02 -6.79
CA LYS A 238 11.26 10.39 -6.24
C LYS A 238 10.03 10.60 -5.36
N VAL A 239 10.26 11.16 -4.19
CA VAL A 239 9.22 11.60 -3.29
C VAL A 239 8.50 12.82 -3.92
N ILE A 240 7.16 12.78 -3.94
CA ILE A 240 6.30 13.85 -4.43
C ILE A 240 5.38 14.28 -3.28
N ARG A 241 5.47 15.56 -2.88
CA ARG A 241 4.72 16.18 -1.78
C ARG A 241 3.94 17.38 -2.28
#